data_4f41932e1de53003b3d66ffa62198eac
#
_entry.id   4f41932e1de53003b3d66ffa62198eac
#
_cell.length_a   1.000
_cell.length_b   1.000
_cell.length_c   1.000
_cell.angle_alpha   90.00
_cell.angle_beta   90.00
_cell.angle_gamma   90.00
#
_symmetry.space_group_name_H-M   'P 1'
#
loop_
_entity.id
_entity.type
_entity.pdbx_description
1 polymer ?
#
loop_
_entity_poly.entity_id
_entity_poly.type
_entity_poly.pdbx_seq_one_letter_code
_entity_poly.pdbx_strand_id
1 'polypeptide(L)'
;MGLRKKIANSENYARFVTGVVAGYLRFAHRTSRWQRLGFESMDEAVKSGDPIIMVLWHQRLMMSPYMFDVSLGKFCPLTSSARAGSMVGKLLRRFGFNNVSMSSRKRHVVLSREVLKRIRDGYSIGIAPDGPRGPARQSSNVPLVWGRVTGKRMFVVSYSSRRAFELPTWDRTMIPTPFTRGVFMCQEWVQTVPRNGADAEYEALRLDLQAALDEVTDASDRASGRMTKS
;
A
#
# COMPACT_ATOMS: atom_id res chain seq x y z
N MET A 1 19.98 -29.87 -0.74
CA MET A 1 19.02 -28.76 -1.00
C MET A 1 18.44 -28.96 -2.39
N GLY A 2 17.12 -29.35 -2.52
CA GLY A 2 16.57 -29.86 -3.77
C GLY A 2 16.55 -28.82 -4.91
N LEU A 3 16.62 -29.29 -6.17
CA LEU A 3 16.60 -28.51 -7.40
C LEU A 3 15.46 -27.47 -7.45
N ARG A 4 14.27 -27.85 -6.96
CA ARG A 4 13.11 -26.95 -6.83
C ARG A 4 13.40 -25.72 -5.96
N LYS A 5 14.16 -25.87 -4.88
CA LYS A 5 14.53 -24.77 -3.98
C LYS A 5 15.60 -23.86 -4.59
N LYS A 6 16.51 -24.41 -5.41
CA LYS A 6 17.48 -23.65 -6.19
C LYS A 6 16.81 -22.81 -7.28
N ILE A 7 15.89 -23.40 -8.05
CA ILE A 7 15.14 -22.70 -9.11
C ILE A 7 14.29 -21.58 -8.49
N ALA A 8 13.55 -21.90 -7.42
CA ALA A 8 12.70 -20.92 -6.76
C ALA A 8 13.48 -19.74 -6.15
N ASN A 9 14.77 -19.90 -5.84
CA ASN A 9 15.65 -18.85 -5.32
C ASN A 9 16.43 -18.11 -6.42
N SER A 10 16.26 -18.49 -7.70
CA SER A 10 17.00 -17.84 -8.78
C SER A 10 16.42 -16.45 -9.11
N GLU A 11 17.29 -15.51 -9.44
CA GLU A 11 16.94 -14.16 -9.88
C GLU A 11 16.05 -14.20 -11.13
N ASN A 12 16.35 -15.13 -12.04
CA ASN A 12 15.60 -15.30 -13.28
C ASN A 12 14.16 -15.77 -13.03
N TYR A 13 13.95 -16.67 -12.05
CA TYR A 13 12.61 -17.06 -11.64
C TYR A 13 11.82 -15.87 -11.07
N ALA A 14 12.44 -15.09 -10.20
CA ALA A 14 11.81 -13.90 -9.63
C ALA A 14 11.48 -12.85 -10.72
N ARG A 15 12.38 -12.66 -11.70
CA ARG A 15 12.15 -11.80 -12.88
C ARG A 15 10.98 -12.28 -13.72
N PHE A 16 10.92 -13.58 -14.01
CA PHE A 16 9.84 -14.18 -14.77
C PHE A 16 8.50 -14.01 -14.06
N VAL A 17 8.38 -14.46 -12.81
CA VAL A 17 7.13 -14.39 -12.02
C VAL A 17 6.63 -12.95 -11.90
N THR A 18 7.50 -12.02 -11.53
CA THR A 18 7.12 -10.60 -11.43
C THR A 18 6.75 -9.99 -12.77
N GLY A 19 7.32 -10.51 -13.88
CA GLY A 19 6.94 -10.15 -15.25
C GLY A 19 5.52 -10.58 -15.59
N VAL A 20 5.20 -11.83 -15.32
CA VAL A 20 3.85 -12.39 -15.53
C VAL A 20 2.82 -11.64 -14.71
N VAL A 21 3.08 -11.44 -13.41
CA VAL A 21 2.17 -10.69 -12.53
C VAL A 21 1.98 -9.25 -13.01
N ALA A 22 3.06 -8.54 -13.36
CA ALA A 22 2.95 -7.17 -13.89
C ALA A 22 2.18 -7.13 -15.21
N GLY A 23 2.40 -8.10 -16.09
CA GLY A 23 1.64 -8.26 -17.35
C GLY A 23 0.16 -8.47 -17.09
N TYR A 24 -0.18 -9.36 -16.16
CA TYR A 24 -1.57 -9.60 -15.75
C TYR A 24 -2.23 -8.34 -15.18
N LEU A 25 -1.57 -7.63 -14.25
CA LEU A 25 -2.12 -6.41 -13.66
C LEU A 25 -2.36 -5.31 -14.70
N ARG A 26 -1.42 -5.14 -15.64
CA ARG A 26 -1.59 -4.21 -16.78
C ARG A 26 -2.74 -4.62 -17.68
N PHE A 27 -2.86 -5.91 -17.96
CA PHE A 27 -3.95 -6.44 -18.77
C PHE A 27 -5.30 -6.22 -18.07
N ALA A 28 -5.43 -6.62 -16.80
CA ALA A 28 -6.64 -6.40 -16.02
C ALA A 28 -7.00 -4.91 -15.91
N HIS A 29 -6.00 -4.04 -15.73
CA HIS A 29 -6.23 -2.59 -15.67
C HIS A 29 -6.73 -2.04 -17.03
N ARG A 30 -6.07 -2.40 -18.14
CA ARG A 30 -6.39 -1.89 -19.49
C ARG A 30 -7.71 -2.38 -20.05
N THR A 31 -8.12 -3.60 -19.67
CA THR A 31 -9.36 -4.21 -20.17
C THR A 31 -10.58 -3.92 -19.29
N SER A 32 -10.39 -3.24 -18.17
CA SER A 32 -11.44 -2.91 -17.21
C SER A 32 -11.70 -1.40 -17.17
N ARG A 33 -12.87 -1.01 -16.71
CA ARG A 33 -13.25 0.40 -16.52
C ARG A 33 -12.99 0.77 -15.07
N TRP A 34 -12.06 1.70 -14.85
CA TRP A 34 -11.68 2.17 -13.52
C TRP A 34 -12.12 3.61 -13.31
N GLN A 35 -12.73 3.87 -12.16
CA GLN A 35 -12.98 5.22 -11.66
C GLN A 35 -11.96 5.54 -10.57
N ARG A 36 -11.58 6.80 -10.48
CA ARG A 36 -10.64 7.31 -9.49
C ARG A 36 -11.33 8.42 -8.71
N LEU A 37 -11.61 8.19 -7.41
CA LEU A 37 -12.46 9.01 -6.58
C LEU A 37 -11.70 9.52 -5.36
N GLY A 38 -11.79 10.83 -5.10
CA GLY A 38 -11.25 11.50 -3.91
C GLY A 38 -9.73 11.67 -3.88
N PHE A 39 -9.06 11.60 -5.04
CA PHE A 39 -7.60 11.75 -5.11
C PHE A 39 -7.12 13.19 -5.29
N GLU A 40 -8.01 14.13 -5.51
CA GLU A 40 -7.71 15.52 -5.90
C GLU A 40 -6.75 16.18 -4.91
N SER A 41 -7.03 16.08 -3.61
CA SER A 41 -6.24 16.66 -2.53
C SER A 41 -4.85 15.98 -2.40
N MET A 42 -4.79 14.65 -2.60
CA MET A 42 -3.53 13.90 -2.61
C MET A 42 -2.65 14.29 -3.81
N ASP A 43 -3.24 14.35 -5.00
CA ASP A 43 -2.52 14.69 -6.23
C ASP A 43 -2.00 16.12 -6.20
N GLU A 44 -2.78 17.06 -5.66
CA GLU A 44 -2.37 18.46 -5.48
C GLU A 44 -1.19 18.57 -4.51
N ALA A 45 -1.22 17.87 -3.36
CA ALA A 45 -0.11 17.85 -2.42
C ALA A 45 1.18 17.32 -3.07
N VAL A 46 1.09 16.20 -3.78
CA VAL A 46 2.24 15.60 -4.47
C VAL A 46 2.77 16.52 -5.57
N LYS A 47 1.88 17.11 -6.38
CA LYS A 47 2.24 18.04 -7.46
C LYS A 47 2.90 19.32 -6.95
N SER A 48 2.51 19.82 -5.78
CA SER A 48 3.15 20.97 -5.14
C SER A 48 4.50 20.66 -4.50
N GLY A 49 4.95 19.39 -4.55
CA GLY A 49 6.21 18.95 -3.96
C GLY A 49 6.10 18.61 -2.46
N ASP A 50 4.89 18.52 -1.92
CA ASP A 50 4.66 18.11 -0.52
C ASP A 50 4.48 16.57 -0.47
N PRO A 51 5.47 15.81 0.03
CA PRO A 51 5.36 14.36 0.11
C PRO A 51 4.32 13.95 1.14
N ILE A 52 3.60 12.87 0.83
CA ILE A 52 2.49 12.35 1.64
C ILE A 52 2.80 10.96 2.22
N ILE A 53 1.99 10.53 3.19
CA ILE A 53 1.95 9.15 3.69
C ILE A 53 0.67 8.50 3.17
N MET A 54 0.82 7.50 2.31
CA MET A 54 -0.29 6.72 1.76
C MET A 54 -0.44 5.42 2.53
N VAL A 55 -1.63 5.16 3.06
CA VAL A 55 -1.91 4.00 3.92
C VAL A 55 -3.02 3.16 3.28
N LEU A 56 -2.84 1.83 3.24
CA LEU A 56 -3.81 0.89 2.68
C LEU A 56 -3.68 -0.48 3.34
N TRP A 57 -4.73 -1.29 3.30
CA TRP A 57 -4.67 -2.67 3.79
C TRP A 57 -3.85 -3.59 2.86
N HIS A 58 -3.17 -4.61 3.40
CA HIS A 58 -2.45 -5.62 2.60
C HIS A 58 -3.36 -6.29 1.57
N GLN A 59 -4.61 -6.55 1.92
CA GLN A 59 -5.62 -7.08 1.00
C GLN A 59 -5.70 -6.30 -0.32
N ARG A 60 -5.42 -4.99 -0.30
CA ARG A 60 -5.56 -4.06 -1.42
C ARG A 60 -4.23 -3.67 -2.08
N LEU A 61 -3.16 -4.46 -1.88
CA LEU A 61 -1.83 -4.13 -2.42
C LEU A 61 -1.69 -4.37 -3.93
N MET A 62 -2.42 -5.32 -4.50
CA MET A 62 -2.15 -5.76 -5.89
C MET A 62 -2.33 -4.64 -6.93
N MET A 63 -3.31 -3.75 -6.75
CA MET A 63 -3.54 -2.62 -7.66
C MET A 63 -2.96 -1.30 -7.12
N SER A 64 -2.19 -1.32 -6.02
CA SER A 64 -1.56 -0.12 -5.47
C SER A 64 -0.69 0.65 -6.48
N PRO A 65 -0.05 0.03 -7.49
CA PRO A 65 0.69 0.78 -8.50
C PRO A 65 -0.14 1.78 -9.31
N TYR A 66 -1.46 1.68 -9.30
CA TYR A 66 -2.37 2.59 -10.00
C TYR A 66 -3.02 3.63 -9.09
N MET A 67 -2.71 3.60 -7.79
CA MET A 67 -3.25 4.56 -6.82
C MET A 67 -2.39 5.82 -6.69
N PHE A 68 -1.12 5.75 -7.02
CA PHE A 68 -0.21 6.89 -7.00
C PHE A 68 0.31 7.17 -8.41
N ASP A 69 0.16 8.42 -8.84
CA ASP A 69 0.67 8.87 -10.14
C ASP A 69 2.13 9.30 -10.02
N VAL A 70 3.03 8.45 -10.52
CA VAL A 70 4.48 8.71 -10.50
C VAL A 70 4.91 9.90 -11.39
N SER A 71 4.03 10.40 -12.26
CA SER A 71 4.30 11.60 -13.04
C SER A 71 4.19 12.88 -12.22
N LEU A 72 3.43 12.84 -11.11
CA LEU A 72 3.24 13.98 -10.22
C LEU A 72 4.35 14.10 -9.18
N GLY A 73 5.00 12.97 -8.80
CA GLY A 73 6.03 13.01 -7.77
C GLY A 73 6.68 11.66 -7.50
N LYS A 74 7.61 11.67 -6.56
CA LYS A 74 8.38 10.48 -6.18
C LYS A 74 7.61 9.66 -5.13
N PHE A 75 7.58 8.33 -5.29
CA PHE A 75 6.91 7.44 -4.34
C PHE A 75 7.80 6.27 -3.95
N CYS A 76 7.83 5.98 -2.66
CA CYS A 76 8.63 4.92 -2.07
C CYS A 76 7.75 3.99 -1.22
N PRO A 77 7.21 2.89 -1.79
CA PRO A 77 6.50 1.89 -1.02
C PRO A 77 7.46 1.12 -0.12
N LEU A 78 7.01 0.79 1.08
CA LEU A 78 7.76 -0.01 2.01
C LEU A 78 7.44 -1.48 1.81
N THR A 79 8.47 -2.30 1.65
CA THR A 79 8.34 -3.74 1.44
C THR A 79 9.13 -4.52 2.48
N SER A 80 8.68 -5.71 2.85
CA SER A 80 9.44 -6.59 3.73
C SER A 80 10.71 -7.09 3.04
N SER A 81 11.79 -7.27 3.81
CA SER A 81 13.01 -7.95 3.32
C SER A 81 12.85 -9.47 3.19
N ALA A 82 11.76 -10.05 3.69
CA ALA A 82 11.42 -11.44 3.46
C ALA A 82 11.25 -11.69 1.94
N ARG A 83 11.38 -12.95 1.54
CA ARG A 83 11.31 -13.34 0.13
C ARG A 83 10.09 -12.78 -0.60
N ALA A 84 8.90 -12.89 0.00
CA ALA A 84 7.67 -12.34 -0.57
C ALA A 84 7.78 -10.81 -0.76
N GLY A 85 8.22 -10.07 0.25
CA GLY A 85 8.41 -8.62 0.17
C GLY A 85 9.46 -8.21 -0.87
N SER A 86 10.54 -8.99 -1.02
CA SER A 86 11.53 -8.78 -2.08
C SER A 86 10.92 -8.95 -3.48
N MET A 87 10.03 -9.93 -3.68
CA MET A 87 9.31 -10.11 -4.94
C MET A 87 8.34 -8.95 -5.21
N VAL A 88 7.61 -8.50 -4.19
CA VAL A 88 6.75 -7.31 -4.29
C VAL A 88 7.59 -6.08 -4.66
N GLY A 89 8.74 -5.87 -4.04
CA GLY A 89 9.66 -4.78 -4.41
C GLY A 89 10.12 -4.85 -5.87
N LYS A 90 10.42 -6.05 -6.39
CA LYS A 90 10.75 -6.26 -7.82
C LYS A 90 9.55 -5.98 -8.73
N LEU A 91 8.36 -6.35 -8.31
CA LEU A 91 7.12 -6.06 -9.04
C LEU A 91 6.89 -4.55 -9.11
N LEU A 92 6.98 -3.84 -7.98
CA LEU A 92 6.78 -2.40 -7.90
C LEU A 92 7.78 -1.60 -8.77
N ARG A 93 9.04 -2.06 -8.85
CA ARG A 93 10.02 -1.45 -9.77
C ARG A 93 9.60 -1.52 -11.24
N ARG A 94 8.82 -2.52 -11.66
CA ARG A 94 8.27 -2.60 -13.02
C ARG A 94 7.20 -1.55 -13.32
N PHE A 95 6.67 -0.92 -12.28
CA PHE A 95 5.73 0.20 -12.34
C PHE A 95 6.39 1.55 -12.04
N GLY A 96 7.72 1.61 -11.98
CA GLY A 96 8.46 2.86 -11.79
C GLY A 96 8.70 3.26 -10.33
N PHE A 97 8.36 2.40 -9.36
CA PHE A 97 8.53 2.74 -7.94
C PHE A 97 9.90 2.36 -7.38
N ASN A 98 10.44 3.22 -6.53
CA ASN A 98 11.67 2.98 -5.77
C ASN A 98 11.32 2.51 -4.35
N ASN A 99 11.24 1.21 -4.13
CA ASN A 99 10.90 0.65 -2.83
C ASN A 99 12.06 0.64 -1.84
N VAL A 100 11.75 0.84 -0.55
CA VAL A 100 12.66 0.55 0.58
C VAL A 100 12.31 -0.81 1.18
N SER A 101 13.31 -1.67 1.30
CA SER A 101 13.16 -2.98 1.92
C SER A 101 13.35 -2.89 3.43
N MET A 102 12.28 -3.24 4.15
CA MET A 102 12.27 -3.29 5.62
C MET A 102 12.83 -4.62 6.11
N SER A 103 13.98 -4.60 6.77
CA SER A 103 14.52 -5.78 7.45
C SER A 103 13.91 -5.91 8.85
N SER A 104 13.34 -7.06 9.17
CA SER A 104 12.89 -7.38 10.53
C SER A 104 14.03 -7.42 11.57
N ARG A 105 15.27 -7.51 11.10
CA ARG A 105 16.50 -7.50 11.93
C ARG A 105 17.05 -6.09 12.18
N LYS A 106 16.69 -5.10 11.37
CA LYS A 106 17.07 -3.72 11.62
C LYS A 106 16.14 -3.16 12.70
N ARG A 107 16.75 -2.63 13.78
CA ARG A 107 16.01 -1.94 14.84
C ARG A 107 15.10 -0.88 14.21
N HIS A 108 13.91 -0.71 14.74
CA HIS A 108 12.90 0.27 14.27
C HIS A 108 13.49 1.67 14.02
N VAL A 109 14.50 2.05 14.79
CA VAL A 109 15.23 3.33 14.67
C VAL A 109 15.92 3.51 13.30
N VAL A 110 16.59 2.46 12.78
CA VAL A 110 17.31 2.54 11.48
C VAL A 110 16.32 2.67 10.33
N LEU A 111 15.20 1.96 10.42
CA LEU A 111 14.15 2.06 9.43
C LEU A 111 13.50 3.45 9.43
N SER A 112 13.19 3.97 10.61
CA SER A 112 12.63 5.32 10.75
C SER A 112 13.56 6.38 10.15
N ARG A 113 14.87 6.26 10.35
CA ARG A 113 15.86 7.16 9.73
C ARG A 113 15.85 7.11 8.21
N GLU A 114 15.76 5.91 7.62
CA GLU A 114 15.69 5.77 6.15
C GLU A 114 14.39 6.36 5.60
N VAL A 115 13.25 6.10 6.24
CA VAL A 115 11.95 6.69 5.85
C VAL A 115 12.00 8.21 5.95
N LEU A 116 12.51 8.76 7.05
CA LEU A 116 12.66 10.20 7.24
C LEU A 116 13.59 10.84 6.19
N LYS A 117 14.67 10.15 5.84
CA LYS A 117 15.55 10.59 4.75
C LYS A 117 14.78 10.64 3.43
N ARG A 118 14.03 9.59 3.07
CA ARG A 118 13.24 9.55 1.84
C ARG A 118 12.23 10.69 1.77
N ILE A 119 11.51 10.95 2.87
CA ILE A 119 10.56 12.07 2.93
C ILE A 119 11.27 13.40 2.71
N ARG A 120 12.44 13.62 3.33
CA ARG A 120 13.24 14.84 3.09
C ARG A 120 13.75 14.96 1.66
N ASP A 121 14.02 13.83 1.00
CA ASP A 121 14.41 13.77 -0.41
C ASP A 121 13.19 13.93 -1.37
N GLY A 122 12.00 14.27 -0.83
CA GLY A 122 10.77 14.52 -1.58
C GLY A 122 10.00 13.27 -2.00
N TYR A 123 10.24 12.12 -1.35
CA TYR A 123 9.46 10.90 -1.61
C TYR A 123 8.23 10.81 -0.72
N SER A 124 7.08 10.62 -1.30
CA SER A 124 5.90 10.10 -0.61
C SER A 124 6.13 8.63 -0.21
N ILE A 125 5.52 8.21 0.89
CA ILE A 125 5.72 6.86 1.45
C ILE A 125 4.42 6.06 1.42
N GLY A 126 4.50 4.80 1.00
CA GLY A 126 3.36 3.86 1.05
C GLY A 126 3.55 2.76 2.09
N ILE A 127 2.54 2.50 2.90
CA ILE A 127 2.56 1.48 3.94
C ILE A 127 1.25 0.73 4.06
N ALA A 128 1.34 -0.59 4.33
CA ALA A 128 0.24 -1.40 4.80
C ALA A 128 0.42 -1.64 6.32
N PRO A 129 -0.44 -1.04 7.18
CA PRO A 129 -0.21 -0.98 8.61
C PRO A 129 -0.49 -2.31 9.35
N ASP A 130 -1.23 -3.23 8.74
CA ASP A 130 -1.49 -4.57 9.25
C ASP A 130 -0.28 -5.52 9.10
N GLY A 131 0.82 -5.02 8.50
CA GLY A 131 2.10 -5.72 8.43
C GLY A 131 2.06 -7.02 7.62
N PRO A 132 3.21 -7.64 7.36
CA PRO A 132 3.31 -8.80 6.47
C PRO A 132 2.85 -10.13 7.08
N ARG A 133 2.40 -10.13 8.33
CA ARG A 133 1.97 -11.33 9.07
C ARG A 133 0.57 -11.22 9.65
N GLY A 134 -0.05 -10.04 9.49
CA GLY A 134 -1.34 -9.75 10.08
C GLY A 134 -1.31 -9.55 11.61
N PRO A 135 -2.48 -9.60 12.21
CA PRO A 135 -3.77 -9.97 11.63
C PRO A 135 -4.32 -8.94 10.63
N ALA A 136 -5.14 -9.44 9.68
CA ALA A 136 -5.72 -8.60 8.64
C ALA A 136 -6.59 -7.47 9.23
N ARG A 137 -6.52 -6.28 8.62
CA ARG A 137 -7.30 -5.10 9.01
C ARG A 137 -7.12 -4.68 10.49
N GLN A 138 -5.93 -4.91 11.04
CA GLN A 138 -5.55 -4.35 12.34
C GLN A 138 -4.34 -3.42 12.14
N SER A 139 -4.56 -2.13 12.38
CA SER A 139 -3.51 -1.14 12.19
C SER A 139 -2.48 -1.19 13.31
N SER A 140 -1.21 -1.19 12.94
CA SER A 140 -0.12 -0.87 13.86
C SER A 140 0.05 0.63 14.05
N ASN A 141 0.83 1.04 15.05
CA ASN A 141 1.14 2.46 15.31
C ASN A 141 2.15 3.06 14.31
N VAL A 142 2.68 2.30 13.36
CA VAL A 142 3.76 2.77 12.47
C VAL A 142 3.39 3.99 11.64
N PRO A 143 2.19 4.08 11.01
CA PRO A 143 1.80 5.30 10.29
C PRO A 143 1.75 6.54 11.19
N LEU A 144 1.25 6.39 12.42
CA LEU A 144 1.17 7.49 13.39
C LEU A 144 2.54 7.99 13.80
N VAL A 145 3.50 7.07 14.03
CA VAL A 145 4.90 7.45 14.32
C VAL A 145 5.47 8.32 13.22
N TRP A 146 5.22 7.99 11.96
CA TRP A 146 5.73 8.80 10.85
C TRP A 146 4.95 10.10 10.67
N GLY A 147 3.63 10.09 10.82
CA GLY A 147 2.82 11.30 10.83
C GLY A 147 3.32 12.29 11.90
N ARG A 148 3.54 11.78 13.14
CA ARG A 148 4.06 12.56 14.26
C ARG A 148 5.43 13.20 13.96
N VAL A 149 6.37 12.42 13.42
CA VAL A 149 7.76 12.88 13.24
C VAL A 149 7.90 13.78 12.01
N THR A 150 7.09 13.55 10.98
CA THR A 150 7.21 14.27 9.70
C THR A 150 6.23 15.42 9.55
N GLY A 151 5.10 15.40 10.26
CA GLY A 151 3.98 16.32 10.06
C GLY A 151 3.34 16.21 8.69
N LYS A 152 3.60 15.12 7.94
CA LYS A 152 3.07 14.97 6.59
C LYS A 152 1.63 14.47 6.60
N ARG A 153 0.86 14.94 5.62
CA ARG A 153 -0.53 14.54 5.41
C ARG A 153 -0.63 13.05 5.16
N MET A 154 -1.64 12.41 5.74
CA MET A 154 -1.93 11.00 5.55
C MET A 154 -3.17 10.82 4.69
N PHE A 155 -3.08 9.88 3.75
CA PHE A 155 -4.18 9.50 2.87
C PHE A 155 -4.44 8.01 2.99
N VAL A 156 -5.67 7.64 3.31
CA VAL A 156 -6.13 6.25 3.30
C VAL A 156 -6.66 5.95 1.90
N VAL A 157 -6.18 4.85 1.31
CA VAL A 157 -6.54 4.48 -0.05
C VAL A 157 -6.98 3.03 -0.14
N SER A 158 -7.87 2.75 -1.08
CA SER A 158 -8.32 1.40 -1.37
C SER A 158 -8.64 1.25 -2.85
N TYR A 159 -8.78 0.01 -3.30
CA TYR A 159 -9.43 -0.29 -4.57
C TYR A 159 -10.39 -1.44 -4.41
N SER A 160 -11.35 -1.49 -5.28
CA SER A 160 -12.21 -2.65 -5.44
C SER A 160 -12.60 -2.85 -6.89
N SER A 161 -13.05 -4.04 -7.22
CA SER A 161 -13.62 -4.34 -8.52
C SER A 161 -14.82 -5.29 -8.37
N ARG A 162 -15.81 -5.12 -9.22
CA ARG A 162 -17.04 -5.93 -9.19
C ARG A 162 -16.75 -7.43 -9.26
N ARG A 163 -15.76 -7.81 -10.06
CA ARG A 163 -15.29 -9.20 -10.20
C ARG A 163 -13.83 -9.28 -9.79
N ALA A 164 -13.58 -10.01 -8.73
CA ALA A 164 -12.26 -10.32 -8.22
C ALA A 164 -12.27 -11.69 -7.56
N PHE A 165 -11.12 -12.30 -7.46
CA PHE A 165 -10.92 -13.46 -6.60
C PHE A 165 -9.99 -13.08 -5.45
N GLU A 166 -10.13 -13.75 -4.35
CA GLU A 166 -9.30 -13.58 -3.17
C GLU A 166 -8.38 -14.78 -3.03
N LEU A 167 -7.09 -14.52 -2.78
CA LEU A 167 -6.14 -15.59 -2.52
C LEU A 167 -6.41 -16.18 -1.13
N PRO A 168 -6.14 -17.48 -0.92
CA PRO A 168 -6.23 -18.12 0.39
C PRO A 168 -5.01 -17.76 1.26
N THR A 169 -4.77 -16.46 1.44
CA THR A 169 -3.73 -15.89 2.26
C THR A 169 -4.32 -15.29 3.53
N TRP A 170 -3.49 -15.00 4.55
CA TRP A 170 -3.96 -14.44 5.81
C TRP A 170 -4.71 -13.11 5.61
N ASP A 171 -4.30 -12.30 4.62
CA ASP A 171 -4.87 -11.00 4.27
C ASP A 171 -6.00 -11.10 3.23
N ARG A 172 -6.24 -12.28 2.66
CA ARG A 172 -7.19 -12.48 1.56
C ARG A 172 -6.93 -11.52 0.40
N THR A 173 -5.64 -11.41 -0.02
CA THR A 173 -5.23 -10.52 -1.11
C THR A 173 -6.20 -10.59 -2.28
N MET A 174 -6.76 -9.43 -2.65
CA MET A 174 -7.72 -9.33 -3.73
C MET A 174 -7.04 -9.11 -5.09
N ILE A 175 -7.45 -9.88 -6.10
CA ILE A 175 -6.95 -9.78 -7.48
C ILE A 175 -8.14 -9.53 -8.41
N PRO A 176 -8.20 -8.38 -9.12
CA PRO A 176 -9.28 -8.09 -10.05
C PRO A 176 -9.22 -9.01 -11.25
N THR A 177 -10.38 -9.43 -11.78
CA THR A 177 -10.45 -10.11 -13.07
C THR A 177 -10.39 -9.10 -14.21
N PRO A 178 -9.90 -9.48 -15.40
CA PRO A 178 -10.05 -8.65 -16.59
C PRO A 178 -11.52 -8.40 -16.96
N PHE A 179 -11.78 -7.40 -17.78
CA PHE A 179 -13.11 -7.04 -18.29
C PHE A 179 -14.16 -6.77 -17.20
N THR A 180 -13.74 -6.09 -16.13
CA THR A 180 -14.59 -5.73 -14.99
C THR A 180 -14.78 -4.22 -14.89
N ARG A 181 -15.52 -3.78 -13.88
CA ARG A 181 -15.55 -2.40 -13.41
C ARG A 181 -14.87 -2.35 -12.07
N GLY A 182 -14.09 -1.30 -11.83
CA GLY A 182 -13.42 -1.10 -10.57
C GLY A 182 -13.35 0.37 -10.18
N VAL A 183 -12.98 0.59 -8.93
CA VAL A 183 -12.79 1.92 -8.37
C VAL A 183 -11.50 1.95 -7.57
N PHE A 184 -10.76 3.03 -7.70
CA PHE A 184 -9.74 3.48 -6.76
C PHE A 184 -10.35 4.58 -5.92
N MET A 185 -10.18 4.52 -4.62
CA MET A 185 -10.73 5.49 -3.68
C MET A 185 -9.68 5.99 -2.74
N CYS A 186 -9.70 7.28 -2.48
CA CYS A 186 -8.78 7.97 -1.59
C CYS A 186 -9.57 8.91 -0.67
N GLN A 187 -9.12 9.00 0.58
CA GLN A 187 -9.63 9.94 1.56
C GLN A 187 -8.45 10.48 2.37
N GLU A 188 -8.42 11.77 2.60
CA GLU A 188 -7.46 12.35 3.53
C GLU A 188 -7.86 12.02 4.96
N TRP A 189 -6.91 11.54 5.76
CA TRP A 189 -7.05 11.38 7.19
C TRP A 189 -6.57 12.65 7.87
N VAL A 190 -7.52 13.46 8.32
CA VAL A 190 -7.29 14.86 8.75
C VAL A 190 -6.87 15.01 10.22
N GLN A 191 -6.66 13.91 10.95
CA GLN A 191 -6.25 13.98 12.35
C GLN A 191 -4.80 14.44 12.49
N THR A 192 -4.54 15.22 13.54
CA THR A 192 -3.18 15.63 13.91
C THR A 192 -2.61 14.66 14.93
N VAL A 193 -1.42 14.12 14.66
CA VAL A 193 -0.74 13.25 15.63
C VAL A 193 0.15 14.10 16.52
N PRO A 194 -0.17 14.22 17.84
CA PRO A 194 0.59 15.05 18.75
C PRO A 194 2.01 14.53 18.96
N ARG A 195 2.95 15.43 19.19
CA ARG A 195 4.36 15.03 19.46
C ARG A 195 4.52 14.35 20.81
N ASN A 196 3.77 14.81 21.82
CA ASN A 196 3.83 14.37 23.21
C ASN A 196 2.40 14.05 23.68
N GLY A 197 1.78 13.03 23.09
CA GLY A 197 0.46 12.54 23.53
C GLY A 197 0.57 11.41 24.55
N ALA A 198 -0.49 11.17 25.31
CA ALA A 198 -0.61 10.01 26.17
C ALA A 198 -0.82 8.73 25.32
N ASP A 199 -0.45 7.56 25.87
CA ASP A 199 -0.63 6.27 25.17
C ASP A 199 -2.08 6.04 24.77
N ALA A 200 -3.05 6.43 25.60
CA ALA A 200 -4.48 6.33 25.29
C ALA A 200 -4.88 7.20 24.09
N GLU A 201 -4.27 8.38 23.93
CA GLU A 201 -4.51 9.26 22.78
C GLU A 201 -3.96 8.64 21.47
N TYR A 202 -2.75 8.07 21.52
CA TYR A 202 -2.20 7.36 20.37
C TYR A 202 -3.02 6.12 20.02
N GLU A 203 -3.57 5.41 20.99
CA GLU A 203 -4.44 4.26 20.73
C GLU A 203 -5.77 4.69 20.11
N ALA A 204 -6.36 5.78 20.58
CA ALA A 204 -7.55 6.35 19.97
C ALA A 204 -7.32 6.77 18.51
N LEU A 205 -6.20 7.43 18.20
CA LEU A 205 -5.81 7.80 16.85
C LEU A 205 -5.53 6.58 15.97
N ARG A 206 -4.94 5.51 16.52
CA ARG A 206 -4.73 4.25 15.80
C ARG A 206 -6.06 3.60 15.41
N LEU A 207 -7.02 3.58 16.31
CA LEU A 207 -8.37 3.06 16.05
C LEU A 207 -9.12 3.92 15.04
N ASP A 208 -9.00 5.24 15.13
CA ASP A 208 -9.58 6.18 14.16
C ASP A 208 -9.00 5.98 12.75
N LEU A 209 -7.67 5.85 12.62
CA LEU A 209 -7.03 5.53 11.34
C LEU A 209 -7.49 4.17 10.80
N GLN A 210 -7.64 3.17 11.67
CA GLN A 210 -8.16 1.85 11.30
C GLN A 210 -9.59 1.95 10.78
N ALA A 211 -10.46 2.68 11.46
CA ALA A 211 -11.83 2.92 11.03
C ALA A 211 -11.90 3.64 9.68
N ALA A 212 -11.04 4.64 9.44
CA ALA A 212 -10.95 5.33 8.17
C ALA A 212 -10.49 4.39 7.02
N LEU A 213 -9.54 3.48 7.30
CA LEU A 213 -9.11 2.45 6.33
C LEU A 213 -10.22 1.44 6.01
N ASP A 214 -10.99 1.03 7.01
CA ASP A 214 -12.14 0.15 6.80
C ASP A 214 -13.21 0.85 6.00
N GLU A 215 -13.57 2.10 6.35
CA GLU A 215 -14.57 2.88 5.64
C GLU A 215 -14.22 3.09 4.17
N VAL A 216 -13.00 3.52 3.81
CA VAL A 216 -12.57 3.70 2.42
C VAL A 216 -12.56 2.37 1.66
N THR A 217 -12.28 1.27 2.37
CA THR A 217 -12.28 -0.08 1.77
C THR A 217 -13.71 -0.54 1.48
N ASP A 218 -14.61 -0.42 2.44
CA ASP A 218 -16.01 -0.80 2.28
C ASP A 218 -16.74 0.13 1.29
N ALA A 219 -16.42 1.43 1.29
CA ALA A 219 -16.91 2.37 0.27
C ALA A 219 -16.45 1.98 -1.13
N SER A 220 -15.19 1.55 -1.30
CA SER A 220 -14.69 1.05 -2.58
C SER A 220 -15.41 -0.22 -3.04
N ASP A 221 -15.74 -1.13 -2.11
CA ASP A 221 -16.51 -2.35 -2.41
C ASP A 221 -17.92 -1.98 -2.85
N ARG A 222 -18.63 -1.11 -2.14
CA ARG A 222 -19.96 -0.60 -2.53
C ARG A 222 -19.92 0.08 -3.89
N ALA A 223 -18.99 1.01 -4.12
CA ALA A 223 -18.90 1.77 -5.37
C ALA A 223 -18.57 0.89 -6.59
N SER A 224 -17.79 -0.16 -6.42
CA SER A 224 -17.51 -1.11 -7.51
C SER A 224 -18.67 -2.06 -7.79
N GLY A 225 -19.68 -2.13 -6.93
CA GLY A 225 -20.77 -3.09 -6.97
C GLY A 225 -20.32 -4.51 -6.60
N ARG A 226 -19.26 -4.63 -5.78
CA ARG A 226 -18.81 -5.89 -5.21
C ARG A 226 -19.76 -6.29 -4.08
N MET A 227 -20.32 -7.48 -4.18
CA MET A 227 -21.02 -8.11 -3.06
C MET A 227 -19.98 -8.75 -2.15
N THR A 228 -19.73 -8.18 -0.98
CA THR A 228 -18.96 -8.82 0.07
C THR A 228 -19.79 -9.98 0.61
N LYS A 229 -19.24 -11.20 0.58
CA LYS A 229 -19.84 -12.30 1.34
C LYS A 229 -19.68 -11.95 2.80
N SER A 230 -20.79 -11.66 3.47
CA SER A 230 -20.88 -11.59 4.92
C SER A 230 -20.42 -12.89 5.56
#